data_c9ab2572097f4cac9c10f2a7112e58df
#
_entry.id   c9ab2572097f4cac9c10f2a7112e58df
#
_cell.length_a   1.000
_cell.length_b   1.000
_cell.length_c   1.000
_cell.angle_alpha   90.00
_cell.angle_beta   90.00
_cell.angle_gamma   90.00
#
_symmetry.space_group_name_H-M   'P 1'
#
loop_
_entity.id
_entity.type
_entity.pdbx_description
1 polymer ?
#
loop_
_entity_poly.entity_id
_entity_poly.type
_entity_poly.pdbx_seq_one_letter_code
_entity_poly.pdbx_strand_id
1 'polypeptide(L)'
;MLTLVPRFQPSSQVTRRRRQLLIRLIILGSASIFLSVLFFPSLRSTLLTAFSLGIISQAEDLQLETVRYYDLSDVGGTARGWEREERVLLCAPLRDAQSHLPMFFAHLRNFTYPHHLIDLAFLVSDSKDNTLNLLSSLLTDLQNDPDPKQPYGEISILEKDFGQKVNQDVESRHGFAAQASRRKLMAQARNWLLSAALRPTHSWVYWRDVDVETAPFTILEDLMRHNKDVIVPSKFHDCATFLPC
;
A
#
# COMPACT_ATOMS: atom_id res chain seq x y z
N MET A 1 86.50 -18.07 22.07
CA MET A 1 86.61 -17.07 21.02
C MET A 1 85.21 -16.76 20.49
N LEU A 2 84.55 -15.73 21.03
CA LEU A 2 83.20 -15.31 20.68
C LEU A 2 83.31 -14.11 19.73
N THR A 3 83.01 -14.30 18.47
CA THR A 3 82.98 -13.23 17.46
C THR A 3 81.68 -12.46 17.58
N LEU A 4 81.75 -11.19 18.01
CA LEU A 4 80.71 -10.21 18.01
C LEU A 4 80.37 -9.78 16.58
N VAL A 5 79.16 -10.09 16.11
CA VAL A 5 78.60 -9.58 14.85
C VAL A 5 78.11 -8.16 15.09
N PRO A 6 78.51 -7.15 14.29
CA PRO A 6 78.07 -5.76 14.47
C PRO A 6 76.61 -5.64 14.07
N ARG A 7 75.74 -5.20 15.00
CA ARG A 7 74.36 -4.82 14.77
C ARG A 7 74.31 -3.51 13.95
N PHE A 8 73.89 -3.59 12.71
CA PHE A 8 73.68 -2.45 11.84
C PHE A 8 72.48 -1.62 12.38
N GLN A 9 72.72 -0.47 13.01
CA GLN A 9 71.68 0.49 13.37
C GLN A 9 71.52 1.45 12.21
N PRO A 10 70.29 1.52 11.59
CA PRO A 10 70.05 2.51 10.53
C PRO A 10 70.14 3.93 11.13
N SER A 11 70.88 4.82 10.46
CA SER A 11 71.09 6.20 10.92
C SER A 11 69.74 6.93 11.10
N SER A 12 69.60 7.69 12.17
CA SER A 12 68.39 8.46 12.53
C SER A 12 67.88 9.39 11.42
N GLN A 13 68.72 9.78 10.51
CA GLN A 13 68.38 10.64 9.35
C GLN A 13 67.56 9.89 8.28
N VAL A 14 67.82 8.60 8.01
CA VAL A 14 67.11 7.80 7.02
C VAL A 14 65.68 7.51 7.50
N THR A 15 65.50 7.26 8.77
CA THR A 15 64.17 7.05 9.37
C THR A 15 63.35 8.35 9.40
N ARG A 16 63.94 9.51 9.64
CA ARG A 16 63.28 10.83 9.55
C ARG A 16 62.79 11.16 8.14
N ARG A 17 63.63 10.96 7.12
CA ARG A 17 63.26 11.17 5.71
C ARG A 17 62.14 10.24 5.26
N ARG A 18 62.16 8.96 5.61
CA ARG A 18 61.09 8.01 5.29
C ARG A 18 59.79 8.41 5.99
N ARG A 19 59.81 8.84 7.24
CA ARG A 19 58.65 9.31 7.96
C ARG A 19 58.06 10.60 7.34
N GLN A 20 58.89 11.54 6.90
CA GLN A 20 58.42 12.74 6.22
C GLN A 20 57.82 12.43 4.85
N LEU A 21 58.39 11.49 4.11
CA LEU A 21 57.82 11.02 2.83
C LEU A 21 56.45 10.35 3.03
N LEU A 22 56.33 9.50 4.02
CA LEU A 22 55.04 8.86 4.34
C LEU A 22 53.96 9.89 4.75
N ILE A 23 54.33 10.89 5.56
CA ILE A 23 53.38 11.96 5.95
C ILE A 23 52.94 12.77 4.72
N ARG A 24 53.87 13.11 3.82
CA ARG A 24 53.54 13.82 2.57
C ARG A 24 52.64 13.01 1.65
N LEU A 25 52.85 11.69 1.53
CA LEU A 25 52.00 10.80 0.74
C LEU A 25 50.61 10.68 1.33
N ILE A 26 50.49 10.61 2.66
CA ILE A 26 49.19 10.59 3.35
C ILE A 26 48.44 11.90 3.11
N ILE A 27 49.10 13.04 3.25
CA ILE A 27 48.48 14.36 3.01
C ILE A 27 48.04 14.52 1.55
N LEU A 28 48.87 14.12 0.59
CA LEU A 28 48.53 14.17 -0.83
C LEU A 28 47.38 13.23 -1.17
N GLY A 29 47.37 12.02 -0.60
CA GLY A 29 46.28 11.07 -0.76
C GLY A 29 44.96 11.57 -0.19
N SER A 30 44.98 12.13 1.02
CA SER A 30 43.79 12.71 1.63
C SER A 30 43.26 13.95 0.88
N ALA A 31 44.14 14.79 0.38
CA ALA A 31 43.76 15.94 -0.46
C ALA A 31 43.14 15.49 -1.79
N SER A 32 43.68 14.46 -2.43
CA SER A 32 43.12 13.88 -3.66
C SER A 32 41.72 13.28 -3.44
N ILE A 33 41.51 12.53 -2.35
CA ILE A 33 40.22 11.98 -1.98
C ILE A 33 39.21 13.13 -1.72
N PHE A 34 39.65 14.16 -0.99
CA PHE A 34 38.78 15.32 -0.70
C PHE A 34 38.37 16.07 -1.97
N LEU A 35 39.31 16.27 -2.91
CA LEU A 35 39.05 16.88 -4.21
C LEU A 35 38.08 16.02 -5.04
N SER A 36 38.26 14.70 -5.06
CA SER A 36 37.38 13.78 -5.77
C SER A 36 35.92 13.83 -5.21
N VAL A 37 35.76 13.94 -3.90
CA VAL A 37 34.45 14.10 -3.24
C VAL A 37 33.78 15.45 -3.59
N LEU A 38 34.57 16.51 -3.80
CA LEU A 38 34.06 17.82 -4.19
C LEU A 38 33.55 17.85 -5.63
N PHE A 39 34.31 17.24 -6.57
CA PHE A 39 34.01 17.31 -8.00
C PHE A 39 33.06 16.21 -8.51
N PHE A 40 32.93 15.09 -7.81
CA PHE A 40 32.07 13.97 -8.22
C PHE A 40 31.00 13.67 -7.14
N PRO A 41 29.80 14.27 -7.26
CA PRO A 41 28.72 14.06 -6.28
C PRO A 41 28.31 12.59 -6.13
N SER A 42 28.45 11.77 -7.18
CA SER A 42 28.17 10.33 -7.15
C SER A 42 29.12 9.51 -6.25
N LEU A 43 30.32 10.03 -5.95
CA LEU A 43 31.28 9.38 -5.04
C LEU A 43 31.01 9.73 -3.56
N ARG A 44 30.17 10.74 -3.29
CA ARG A 44 29.85 11.14 -1.90
C ARG A 44 29.09 10.05 -1.16
N SER A 45 28.11 9.44 -1.80
CA SER A 45 27.31 8.39 -1.17
C SER A 45 28.12 7.14 -0.85
N THR A 46 28.94 6.68 -1.81
CA THR A 46 29.80 5.49 -1.65
C THR A 46 30.91 5.67 -0.61
N LEU A 47 31.50 6.87 -0.52
CA LEU A 47 32.54 7.13 0.46
C LEU A 47 32.00 7.36 1.88
N LEU A 48 30.83 8.01 2.01
CA LEU A 48 30.15 8.17 3.31
C LEU A 48 29.73 6.81 3.89
N THR A 49 29.21 5.91 3.07
CA THR A 49 28.87 4.53 3.48
C THR A 49 30.11 3.73 3.89
N ALA A 50 31.23 3.88 3.18
CA ALA A 50 32.47 3.17 3.50
C ALA A 50 33.14 3.68 4.80
N PHE A 51 33.04 4.98 5.11
CA PHE A 51 33.63 5.57 6.32
C PHE A 51 32.74 5.49 7.56
N SER A 52 31.43 5.32 7.40
CA SER A 52 30.49 5.26 8.54
C SER A 52 30.40 3.89 9.20
N LEU A 53 31.18 2.89 8.75
CA LEU A 53 31.14 1.51 9.30
C LEU A 53 29.71 0.94 9.37
N GLY A 54 28.84 1.32 8.45
CA GLY A 54 27.44 0.87 8.43
C GLY A 54 26.53 1.50 9.50
N ILE A 55 26.99 2.53 10.22
CA ILE A 55 26.20 3.16 11.30
C ILE A 55 25.18 4.18 10.72
N ILE A 56 25.42 4.71 9.51
CA ILE A 56 24.45 5.52 8.78
C ILE A 56 23.85 4.67 7.66
N SER A 57 23.01 3.71 8.02
CA SER A 57 22.12 3.12 7.07
C SER A 57 20.97 4.11 6.86
N GLN A 58 20.89 4.72 5.67
CA GLN A 58 19.65 5.32 5.22
C GLN A 58 18.60 4.21 5.15
N ALA A 59 17.34 4.56 5.40
CA ALA A 59 16.22 3.60 5.38
C ALA A 59 16.15 2.77 4.07
N GLU A 60 16.75 3.26 2.99
CA GLU A 60 16.91 2.56 1.71
C GLU A 60 17.82 1.30 1.80
N ASP A 61 18.80 1.29 2.71
CA ASP A 61 19.71 0.14 2.88
C ASP A 61 19.06 -1.05 3.63
N LEU A 62 17.87 -0.85 4.21
CA LEU A 62 17.08 -1.91 4.84
C LEU A 62 16.27 -2.74 3.83
N GLN A 63 16.27 -2.38 2.55
CA GLN A 63 15.65 -3.18 1.50
C GLN A 63 16.56 -4.32 1.05
N LEU A 64 16.80 -5.26 1.92
CA LEU A 64 17.29 -6.57 1.53
C LEU A 64 16.21 -7.25 0.67
N GLU A 65 16.60 -8.15 -0.21
CA GLU A 65 15.69 -8.86 -1.12
C GLU A 65 14.46 -9.47 -0.40
N THR A 66 14.62 -9.83 0.87
CA THR A 66 13.58 -10.43 1.73
C THR A 66 12.98 -9.49 2.76
N VAL A 67 13.50 -8.27 2.91
CA VAL A 67 13.02 -7.28 3.89
C VAL A 67 12.47 -6.07 3.17
N ARG A 68 11.19 -5.75 3.39
CA ARG A 68 10.55 -4.54 2.89
C ARG A 68 10.30 -3.60 4.07
N TYR A 69 10.87 -2.42 4.00
CA TYR A 69 10.62 -1.36 4.97
C TYR A 69 9.68 -0.32 4.35
N TYR A 70 8.67 0.06 5.11
CA TYR A 70 7.75 1.13 4.75
C TYR A 70 7.67 2.11 5.90
N ASP A 71 7.98 3.36 5.65
CA ASP A 71 7.68 4.44 6.59
C ASP A 71 6.23 4.87 6.41
N LEU A 72 5.42 4.63 7.43
CA LEU A 72 3.99 4.96 7.44
C LEU A 72 3.68 6.22 8.26
N SER A 73 4.69 6.97 8.69
CA SER A 73 4.50 8.14 9.55
C SER A 73 3.65 9.23 8.90
N ASP A 74 3.76 9.37 7.57
CA ASP A 74 3.03 10.38 6.79
C ASP A 74 1.87 9.80 5.98
N VAL A 75 1.58 8.48 6.12
CA VAL A 75 0.46 7.84 5.44
C VAL A 75 -0.81 8.09 6.24
N GLY A 76 -1.58 9.09 5.84
CA GLY A 76 -2.85 9.43 6.43
C GLY A 76 -3.80 9.97 5.39
N GLY A 77 -5.10 9.63 5.53
CA GLY A 77 -6.14 10.21 4.70
C GLY A 77 -6.42 11.66 5.10
N THR A 78 -6.82 12.49 4.15
CA THR A 78 -7.18 13.88 4.37
C THR A 78 -8.57 14.20 3.85
N ALA A 79 -9.17 15.30 4.34
CA ALA A 79 -10.49 15.75 3.91
C ALA A 79 -10.59 16.08 2.41
N ARG A 80 -9.47 16.19 1.72
CA ARG A 80 -9.36 16.49 0.29
C ARG A 80 -8.43 15.50 -0.42
N GLY A 81 -8.64 14.21 -0.18
CA GLY A 81 -7.80 13.14 -0.71
C GLY A 81 -7.63 13.20 -2.24
N TRP A 82 -8.65 13.63 -2.96
CA TRP A 82 -8.60 13.77 -4.43
C TRP A 82 -7.62 14.86 -4.92
N GLU A 83 -7.36 15.90 -4.12
CA GLU A 83 -6.38 16.95 -4.47
C GLU A 83 -4.93 16.50 -4.22
N ARG A 84 -4.75 15.51 -3.35
CA ARG A 84 -3.46 14.94 -2.96
C ARG A 84 -3.17 13.60 -3.64
N GLU A 85 -4.04 13.19 -4.56
CA GLU A 85 -3.93 11.91 -5.27
C GLU A 85 -3.86 10.71 -4.31
N GLU A 86 -4.58 10.78 -3.18
CA GLU A 86 -4.63 9.71 -2.19
C GLU A 86 -5.31 8.46 -2.75
N ARG A 87 -4.68 7.31 -2.56
CA ARG A 87 -5.21 6.05 -3.06
C ARG A 87 -6.27 5.46 -2.15
N VAL A 88 -7.31 4.93 -2.77
CA VAL A 88 -8.44 4.28 -2.11
C VAL A 88 -8.44 2.80 -2.44
N LEU A 89 -8.58 1.94 -1.44
CA LEU A 89 -8.88 0.53 -1.62
C LEU A 89 -10.39 0.31 -1.48
N LEU A 90 -11.08 0.02 -2.59
CA LEU A 90 -12.48 -0.39 -2.56
C LEU A 90 -12.57 -1.90 -2.34
N CYS A 91 -13.21 -2.31 -1.25
CA CYS A 91 -13.40 -3.70 -0.86
C CYS A 91 -14.87 -4.12 -0.99
N ALA A 92 -15.14 -5.18 -1.74
CA ALA A 92 -16.47 -5.76 -1.91
C ALA A 92 -16.45 -7.29 -1.73
N PRO A 93 -16.94 -7.81 -0.60
CA PRO A 93 -17.19 -9.24 -0.44
C PRO A 93 -18.46 -9.64 -1.21
N LEU A 94 -18.37 -10.71 -1.99
CA LEU A 94 -19.40 -11.19 -2.90
C LEU A 94 -19.83 -12.62 -2.55
N ARG A 95 -21.14 -12.84 -2.57
CA ARG A 95 -21.73 -14.16 -2.47
C ARG A 95 -23.08 -14.18 -3.18
N ASP A 96 -23.23 -15.10 -4.15
CA ASP A 96 -24.45 -15.20 -4.96
C ASP A 96 -24.90 -13.81 -5.47
N ALA A 97 -23.94 -13.06 -6.06
CA ALA A 97 -24.07 -11.63 -6.37
C ALA A 97 -24.37 -11.37 -7.86
N GLN A 98 -24.56 -12.42 -8.66
CA GLN A 98 -24.72 -12.31 -10.12
C GLN A 98 -25.75 -11.25 -10.53
N SER A 99 -26.89 -11.18 -9.86
CA SER A 99 -27.97 -10.24 -10.17
C SER A 99 -27.65 -8.78 -9.85
N HIS A 100 -26.73 -8.52 -8.91
CA HIS A 100 -26.38 -7.16 -8.44
C HIS A 100 -25.17 -6.57 -9.16
N LEU A 101 -24.31 -7.42 -9.75
CA LEU A 101 -23.09 -6.97 -10.40
C LEU A 101 -23.30 -5.93 -11.50
N PRO A 102 -24.28 -6.04 -12.42
CA PRO A 102 -24.48 -5.03 -13.47
C PRO A 102 -24.76 -3.63 -12.90
N MET A 103 -25.59 -3.54 -11.87
CA MET A 103 -25.90 -2.29 -11.17
C MET A 103 -24.65 -1.75 -10.44
N PHE A 104 -23.95 -2.61 -9.72
CA PHE A 104 -22.72 -2.24 -9.04
C PHE A 104 -21.67 -1.64 -9.98
N PHE A 105 -21.46 -2.26 -11.15
CA PHE A 105 -20.53 -1.74 -12.17
C PHE A 105 -21.01 -0.46 -12.84
N ALA A 106 -22.34 -0.28 -12.99
CA ALA A 106 -22.89 0.99 -13.44
C ALA A 106 -22.57 2.13 -12.45
N HIS A 107 -22.59 1.85 -11.15
CA HIS A 107 -22.15 2.83 -10.15
C HIS A 107 -20.66 3.11 -10.22
N LEU A 108 -19.81 2.08 -10.34
CA LEU A 108 -18.38 2.26 -10.46
C LEU A 108 -18.02 3.19 -11.63
N ARG A 109 -18.63 2.97 -12.82
CA ARG A 109 -18.39 3.79 -14.00
C ARG A 109 -18.69 5.30 -13.80
N ASN A 110 -19.52 5.63 -12.84
CA ASN A 110 -19.98 7.00 -12.59
C ASN A 110 -19.29 7.66 -11.39
N PHE A 111 -18.36 7.01 -10.70
CA PHE A 111 -17.62 7.65 -9.62
C PHE A 111 -16.87 8.88 -10.13
N THR A 112 -16.91 9.96 -9.35
CA THR A 112 -16.20 11.22 -9.67
C THR A 112 -14.75 11.20 -9.19
N TYR A 113 -14.42 10.36 -8.20
CA TYR A 113 -13.05 10.16 -7.76
C TYR A 113 -12.22 9.56 -8.90
N PRO A 114 -10.98 10.02 -9.13
CA PRO A 114 -10.15 9.51 -10.23
C PRO A 114 -9.96 7.99 -10.13
N HIS A 115 -10.45 7.25 -11.13
CA HIS A 115 -10.49 5.78 -11.10
C HIS A 115 -9.11 5.16 -10.95
N HIS A 116 -8.07 5.72 -11.57
CA HIS A 116 -6.69 5.23 -11.45
C HIS A 116 -6.11 5.31 -10.03
N LEU A 117 -6.75 6.07 -9.14
CA LEU A 117 -6.41 6.15 -7.71
C LEU A 117 -7.23 5.17 -6.85
N ILE A 118 -8.18 4.45 -7.44
CA ILE A 118 -8.98 3.45 -6.73
C ILE A 118 -8.51 2.07 -7.13
N ASP A 119 -8.05 1.29 -6.16
CA ASP A 119 -7.77 -0.13 -6.33
C ASP A 119 -9.00 -0.94 -5.93
N LEU A 120 -9.35 -1.95 -6.72
CA LEU A 120 -10.54 -2.77 -6.49
C LEU A 120 -10.14 -4.12 -5.89
N ALA A 121 -10.80 -4.52 -4.83
CA ALA A 121 -10.59 -5.83 -4.21
C ALA A 121 -11.93 -6.54 -3.99
N PHE A 122 -12.05 -7.71 -4.60
CA PHE A 122 -13.22 -8.56 -4.52
C PHE A 122 -12.89 -9.87 -3.83
N LEU A 123 -13.76 -10.32 -2.94
CA LEU A 123 -13.69 -11.66 -2.38
C LEU A 123 -14.97 -12.42 -2.76
N VAL A 124 -14.84 -13.43 -3.60
CA VAL A 124 -15.93 -14.35 -3.93
C VAL A 124 -15.86 -15.54 -2.98
N SER A 125 -16.92 -15.78 -2.22
CA SER A 125 -16.96 -16.86 -1.23
C SER A 125 -18.28 -17.62 -1.26
N ASP A 126 -18.22 -18.95 -1.22
CA ASP A 126 -19.37 -19.86 -1.14
C ASP A 126 -20.49 -19.53 -2.17
N SER A 127 -20.15 -18.95 -3.33
CA SER A 127 -21.11 -18.62 -4.39
C SER A 127 -21.52 -19.86 -5.17
N LYS A 128 -22.82 -19.98 -5.45
CA LYS A 128 -23.41 -21.08 -6.21
C LYS A 128 -23.85 -20.68 -7.61
N ASP A 129 -23.90 -19.39 -7.86
CA ASP A 129 -24.27 -18.77 -9.12
C ASP A 129 -23.05 -18.45 -9.98
N ASN A 130 -23.25 -17.77 -11.11
CA ASN A 130 -22.17 -17.39 -12.02
C ASN A 130 -21.46 -16.07 -11.65
N THR A 131 -21.42 -15.73 -10.35
CA THR A 131 -20.81 -14.48 -9.85
C THR A 131 -19.37 -14.28 -10.34
N LEU A 132 -18.50 -15.28 -10.22
CA LEU A 132 -17.08 -15.15 -10.54
C LEU A 132 -16.84 -14.88 -12.04
N ASN A 133 -17.50 -15.63 -12.93
CA ASN A 133 -17.31 -15.43 -14.36
C ASN A 133 -17.87 -14.09 -14.83
N LEU A 134 -19.04 -13.69 -14.32
CA LEU A 134 -19.63 -12.39 -14.64
C LEU A 134 -18.77 -11.25 -14.12
N LEU A 135 -18.24 -11.35 -12.89
CA LEU A 135 -17.31 -10.39 -12.32
C LEU A 135 -16.08 -10.20 -13.23
N SER A 136 -15.46 -11.31 -13.64
CA SER A 136 -14.27 -11.27 -14.50
C SER A 136 -14.56 -10.61 -15.85
N SER A 137 -15.70 -10.90 -16.45
CA SER A 137 -16.12 -10.27 -17.71
C SER A 137 -16.31 -8.76 -17.55
N LEU A 138 -17.08 -8.33 -16.54
CA LEU A 138 -17.36 -6.92 -16.30
C LEU A 138 -16.10 -6.11 -15.95
N LEU A 139 -15.15 -6.72 -15.23
CA LEU A 139 -13.85 -6.10 -14.94
C LEU A 139 -12.99 -5.96 -16.20
N THR A 140 -13.00 -6.98 -17.07
CA THR A 140 -12.30 -6.93 -18.35
C THR A 140 -12.87 -5.82 -19.23
N ASP A 141 -14.18 -5.67 -19.30
CA ASP A 141 -14.85 -4.61 -20.05
C ASP A 141 -14.54 -3.22 -19.48
N LEU A 142 -14.45 -3.10 -18.14
CA LEU A 142 -14.13 -1.86 -17.47
C LEU A 142 -12.68 -1.42 -17.70
N GLN A 143 -11.72 -2.35 -17.64
CA GLN A 143 -10.30 -2.05 -17.82
C GLN A 143 -9.91 -1.82 -19.29
N ASN A 144 -10.67 -2.37 -20.23
CA ASN A 144 -10.46 -2.18 -21.66
C ASN A 144 -11.35 -1.07 -22.26
N ASP A 145 -11.98 -0.27 -21.41
CA ASP A 145 -12.83 0.82 -21.89
C ASP A 145 -11.99 1.83 -22.69
N PRO A 146 -12.48 2.30 -23.87
CA PRO A 146 -11.77 3.27 -24.70
C PRO A 146 -11.63 4.65 -24.07
N ASP A 147 -12.47 5.00 -23.08
CA ASP A 147 -12.31 6.20 -22.29
C ASP A 147 -11.18 6.00 -21.24
N PRO A 148 -10.06 6.74 -21.35
CA PRO A 148 -8.93 6.59 -20.45
C PRO A 148 -9.23 6.94 -18.99
N LYS A 149 -10.39 7.52 -18.70
CA LYS A 149 -10.85 7.81 -17.33
C LYS A 149 -11.53 6.63 -16.65
N GLN A 150 -11.95 5.62 -17.41
CA GLN A 150 -12.70 4.48 -16.90
C GLN A 150 -11.84 3.40 -16.21
N PRO A 151 -10.63 3.07 -16.67
CA PRO A 151 -9.82 2.07 -16.02
C PRO A 151 -9.48 2.43 -14.58
N TYR A 152 -9.59 1.43 -13.71
CA TYR A 152 -9.23 1.48 -12.31
C TYR A 152 -7.74 1.19 -12.10
N GLY A 153 -7.24 1.38 -10.88
CA GLY A 153 -5.89 0.99 -10.50
C GLY A 153 -5.69 -0.54 -10.49
N GLU A 154 -5.07 -1.06 -9.44
CA GLU A 154 -4.88 -2.52 -9.31
C GLU A 154 -6.22 -3.21 -9.00
N ILE A 155 -6.47 -4.37 -9.65
CA ILE A 155 -7.67 -5.18 -9.38
C ILE A 155 -7.25 -6.53 -8.83
N SER A 156 -7.80 -6.88 -7.67
CA SER A 156 -7.56 -8.15 -7.01
C SER A 156 -8.88 -8.93 -6.86
N ILE A 157 -8.92 -10.16 -7.36
CA ILE A 157 -10.01 -11.10 -7.14
C ILE A 157 -9.48 -12.22 -6.27
N LEU A 158 -10.10 -12.42 -5.12
CA LEU A 158 -9.82 -13.52 -4.22
C LEU A 158 -11.01 -14.49 -4.23
N GLU A 159 -10.71 -15.77 -4.29
CA GLU A 159 -11.70 -16.81 -4.11
C GLU A 159 -11.38 -17.60 -2.84
N LYS A 160 -12.34 -17.67 -1.92
CA LYS A 160 -12.17 -18.43 -0.69
C LYS A 160 -13.50 -18.84 -0.08
N ASP A 161 -13.71 -20.13 -0.02
CA ASP A 161 -14.86 -20.71 0.66
C ASP A 161 -14.63 -20.84 2.17
N PHE A 162 -15.62 -20.46 2.93
CA PHE A 162 -15.64 -20.59 4.40
C PHE A 162 -16.52 -21.75 4.86
N GLY A 163 -17.08 -22.54 3.92
CA GLY A 163 -17.94 -23.68 4.20
C GLY A 163 -19.28 -23.29 4.83
N GLN A 164 -19.81 -22.15 4.42
CA GLN A 164 -21.06 -21.64 4.98
C GLN A 164 -22.26 -22.49 4.56
N LYS A 165 -22.80 -23.24 5.48
CA LYS A 165 -24.02 -24.06 5.30
C LYS A 165 -25.33 -23.28 5.52
N VAL A 166 -25.27 -21.97 5.76
CA VAL A 166 -26.45 -21.18 6.09
C VAL A 166 -27.24 -20.90 4.81
N ASN A 167 -28.48 -21.40 4.77
CA ASN A 167 -29.41 -21.07 3.69
C ASN A 167 -29.65 -19.57 3.63
N GLN A 168 -29.69 -19.02 2.43
CA GLN A 168 -29.99 -17.61 2.18
C GLN A 168 -31.50 -17.31 2.23
N ASP A 169 -32.28 -18.26 2.68
CA ASP A 169 -33.72 -18.14 2.76
C ASP A 169 -34.14 -16.99 3.70
N VAL A 170 -35.10 -16.18 3.24
CA VAL A 170 -35.50 -14.92 3.91
C VAL A 170 -35.98 -15.17 5.33
N GLU A 171 -36.68 -16.27 5.59
CA GLU A 171 -37.19 -16.63 6.93
C GLU A 171 -36.08 -17.05 7.89
N SER A 172 -35.05 -17.75 7.43
CA SER A 172 -33.92 -18.16 8.27
C SER A 172 -32.96 -17.00 8.59
N ARG A 173 -33.02 -15.91 7.83
CA ARG A 173 -32.14 -14.72 8.01
C ARG A 173 -32.47 -13.95 9.30
N HIS A 174 -33.69 -14.02 9.80
CA HIS A 174 -34.15 -13.21 10.94
C HIS A 174 -33.95 -13.88 12.31
N GLY A 175 -33.58 -15.16 12.36
CA GLY A 175 -33.26 -15.84 13.61
C GLY A 175 -32.02 -15.30 14.29
N PHE A 176 -32.08 -14.93 15.57
CA PHE A 176 -30.95 -14.34 16.32
C PHE A 176 -29.68 -15.19 16.27
N ALA A 177 -29.78 -16.52 16.36
CA ALA A 177 -28.64 -17.43 16.26
C ALA A 177 -28.02 -17.48 14.85
N ALA A 178 -28.84 -17.39 13.80
CA ALA A 178 -28.38 -17.35 12.42
C ALA A 178 -27.65 -16.03 12.09
N GLN A 179 -28.06 -14.92 12.67
CA GLN A 179 -27.41 -13.63 12.52
C GLN A 179 -26.00 -13.60 13.12
N ALA A 180 -25.78 -14.23 14.28
CA ALA A 180 -24.46 -14.26 14.91
C ALA A 180 -23.42 -15.00 14.06
N SER A 181 -23.78 -16.18 13.53
CA SER A 181 -22.90 -16.95 12.64
C SER A 181 -22.61 -16.22 11.33
N ARG A 182 -23.62 -15.58 10.73
CA ARG A 182 -23.48 -14.79 9.51
C ARG A 182 -22.53 -13.58 9.71
N ARG A 183 -22.70 -12.83 10.81
CA ARG A 183 -21.80 -11.70 11.15
C ARG A 183 -20.36 -12.15 11.35
N LYS A 184 -20.16 -13.30 12.00
CA LYS A 184 -18.82 -13.87 12.18
C LYS A 184 -18.16 -14.20 10.83
N LEU A 185 -18.89 -14.86 9.94
CA LEU A 185 -18.37 -15.20 8.61
C LEU A 185 -18.11 -13.95 7.76
N MET A 186 -18.98 -12.96 7.81
CA MET A 186 -18.76 -11.68 7.14
C MET A 186 -17.52 -10.97 7.67
N ALA A 187 -17.30 -10.97 9.00
CA ALA A 187 -16.10 -10.40 9.60
C ALA A 187 -14.83 -11.16 9.16
N GLN A 188 -14.88 -12.49 9.09
CA GLN A 188 -13.78 -13.29 8.57
C GLN A 188 -13.48 -12.95 7.11
N ALA A 189 -14.50 -12.89 6.26
CA ALA A 189 -14.37 -12.54 4.85
C ALA A 189 -13.73 -11.15 4.67
N ARG A 190 -14.23 -10.16 5.42
CA ARG A 190 -13.66 -8.80 5.39
C ARG A 190 -12.20 -8.78 5.85
N ASN A 191 -11.85 -9.48 6.93
CA ASN A 191 -10.47 -9.55 7.40
C ASN A 191 -9.54 -10.21 6.37
N TRP A 192 -9.97 -11.29 5.72
CA TRP A 192 -9.21 -11.92 4.67
C TRP A 192 -8.99 -10.99 3.47
N LEU A 193 -10.04 -10.35 3.00
CA LEU A 193 -9.97 -9.43 1.88
C LEU A 193 -9.01 -8.27 2.18
N LEU A 194 -9.18 -7.65 3.34
CA LEU A 194 -8.32 -6.54 3.76
C LEU A 194 -6.86 -6.97 3.88
N SER A 195 -6.58 -8.10 4.55
CA SER A 195 -5.21 -8.59 4.75
C SER A 195 -4.50 -8.94 3.44
N ALA A 196 -5.25 -9.36 2.42
CA ALA A 196 -4.69 -9.72 1.12
C ALA A 196 -4.48 -8.52 0.19
N ALA A 197 -5.37 -7.52 0.26
CA ALA A 197 -5.41 -6.43 -0.72
C ALA A 197 -4.83 -5.10 -0.21
N LEU A 198 -4.77 -4.88 1.11
CA LEU A 198 -4.29 -3.62 1.66
C LEU A 198 -2.78 -3.45 1.37
N ARG A 199 -2.44 -2.27 0.87
CA ARG A 199 -1.06 -1.84 0.60
C ARG A 199 -0.70 -0.61 1.44
N PRO A 200 0.58 -0.38 1.73
CA PRO A 200 1.03 0.84 2.43
C PRO A 200 0.72 2.13 1.68
N THR A 201 0.41 2.04 0.39
CA THR A 201 0.06 3.18 -0.47
C THR A 201 -1.39 3.61 -0.34
N HIS A 202 -2.26 2.81 0.29
CA HIS A 202 -3.66 3.15 0.47
C HIS A 202 -3.83 4.07 1.69
N SER A 203 -4.40 5.26 1.46
CA SER A 203 -4.78 6.20 2.52
C SER A 203 -6.18 5.95 3.05
N TRP A 204 -7.04 5.31 2.25
CA TRP A 204 -8.44 5.05 2.58
C TRP A 204 -8.85 3.63 2.21
N VAL A 205 -9.77 3.05 3.01
CA VAL A 205 -10.46 1.80 2.71
C VAL A 205 -11.95 2.06 2.63
N TYR A 206 -12.56 1.80 1.48
CA TYR A 206 -13.98 1.95 1.25
C TYR A 206 -14.64 0.58 1.12
N TRP A 207 -15.48 0.23 2.11
CA TRP A 207 -16.30 -0.97 2.08
C TRP A 207 -17.61 -0.71 1.37
N ARG A 208 -17.90 -1.47 0.34
CA ARG A 208 -19.15 -1.35 -0.40
C ARG A 208 -19.80 -2.70 -0.60
N ASP A 209 -21.04 -2.81 -0.12
CA ASP A 209 -21.87 -3.98 -0.39
C ASP A 209 -22.43 -3.89 -1.83
N VAL A 210 -22.53 -5.03 -2.51
CA VAL A 210 -22.90 -5.11 -3.94
C VAL A 210 -24.38 -4.78 -4.20
N ASP A 211 -25.23 -4.93 -3.20
CA ASP A 211 -26.68 -4.73 -3.24
C ASP A 211 -27.12 -3.29 -2.91
N VAL A 212 -26.18 -2.36 -2.84
CA VAL A 212 -26.50 -0.93 -2.63
C VAL A 212 -27.08 -0.35 -3.91
N GLU A 213 -28.39 -0.10 -3.91
CA GLU A 213 -29.14 0.38 -5.08
C GLU A 213 -28.84 1.83 -5.44
N THR A 214 -28.66 2.69 -4.47
CA THR A 214 -28.44 4.13 -4.69
C THR A 214 -27.31 4.67 -3.83
N ALA A 215 -26.42 5.44 -4.45
CA ALA A 215 -25.41 6.22 -3.77
C ALA A 215 -25.02 7.40 -4.66
N PRO A 216 -24.66 8.57 -4.12
CA PRO A 216 -24.14 9.67 -4.92
C PRO A 216 -22.83 9.24 -5.59
N PHE A 217 -22.57 9.74 -6.80
CA PHE A 217 -21.33 9.43 -7.51
C PHE A 217 -20.10 10.06 -6.84
N THR A 218 -20.33 11.09 -6.01
CA THR A 218 -19.34 11.80 -5.17
C THR A 218 -19.12 11.15 -3.81
N ILE A 219 -19.61 9.94 -3.59
CA ILE A 219 -19.62 9.30 -2.25
C ILE A 219 -18.25 9.29 -1.56
N LEU A 220 -17.17 9.06 -2.32
CA LEU A 220 -15.82 9.00 -1.75
C LEU A 220 -15.40 10.38 -1.25
N GLU A 221 -15.55 11.40 -2.07
CA GLU A 221 -15.23 12.78 -1.72
C GLU A 221 -16.12 13.27 -0.56
N ASP A 222 -17.39 12.92 -0.58
CA ASP A 222 -18.34 13.32 0.46
C ASP A 222 -17.95 12.70 1.82
N LEU A 223 -17.56 11.43 1.85
CA LEU A 223 -17.08 10.78 3.06
C LEU A 223 -15.75 11.39 3.55
N MET A 224 -14.79 11.62 2.65
CA MET A 224 -13.48 12.20 3.00
C MET A 224 -13.61 13.60 3.62
N ARG A 225 -14.55 14.43 3.15
CA ARG A 225 -14.79 15.80 3.68
C ARG A 225 -15.08 15.83 5.17
N HIS A 226 -15.61 14.75 5.73
CA HIS A 226 -15.87 14.68 7.18
C HIS A 226 -14.60 14.54 8.02
N ASN A 227 -13.46 14.21 7.40
CA ASN A 227 -12.16 14.08 8.07
C ASN A 227 -12.21 13.22 9.33
N LYS A 228 -12.74 12.02 9.21
CA LYS A 228 -12.90 11.04 10.30
C LYS A 228 -12.18 9.75 9.97
N ASP A 229 -11.58 9.12 10.98
CA ASP A 229 -10.90 7.82 10.83
C ASP A 229 -11.86 6.72 10.41
N VAL A 230 -13.11 6.77 10.87
CA VAL A 230 -14.17 5.85 10.49
C VAL A 230 -15.47 6.62 10.30
N ILE A 231 -16.12 6.40 9.16
CA ILE A 231 -17.40 7.00 8.84
C ILE A 231 -18.30 5.99 8.14
N VAL A 232 -19.58 5.99 8.50
CA VAL A 232 -20.60 5.15 7.88
C VAL A 232 -21.72 6.06 7.39
N PRO A 233 -22.06 6.04 6.08
CA PRO A 233 -23.19 6.79 5.57
C PRO A 233 -24.50 6.21 6.15
N SER A 234 -25.39 7.08 6.60
CA SER A 234 -26.73 6.69 6.98
C SER A 234 -27.66 6.64 5.76
N LYS A 235 -28.66 5.74 5.78
CA LYS A 235 -29.75 5.84 4.80
C LYS A 235 -30.51 7.14 5.04
N PHE A 236 -30.49 8.03 4.05
CA PHE A 236 -31.46 9.12 4.02
C PHE A 236 -32.82 8.50 3.69
N HIS A 237 -33.72 8.43 4.67
CA HIS A 237 -35.12 8.48 4.36
C HIS A 237 -35.39 9.93 3.96
N ASP A 238 -35.88 10.13 2.75
CA ASP A 238 -36.34 11.45 2.31
C ASP A 238 -37.28 12.00 3.41
N CYS A 239 -36.79 13.03 4.09
CA CYS A 239 -37.64 13.83 5.00
C CYS A 239 -38.70 14.64 4.25
N ALA A 240 -38.92 14.40 2.96
CA ALA A 240 -39.91 15.08 2.13
C ALA A 240 -41.37 14.70 2.50
N THR A 241 -41.60 13.77 3.43
CA THR A 241 -42.95 13.36 3.86
C THR A 241 -43.29 13.71 5.31
N PHE A 242 -42.42 14.41 6.04
CA PHE A 242 -42.79 14.91 7.38
C PHE A 242 -42.89 16.44 7.36
N LEU A 243 -44.08 16.91 7.65
CA LEU A 243 -44.50 18.29 7.90
C LEU A 243 -43.49 19.07 8.77
N PRO A 244 -43.41 20.41 8.59
CA PRO A 244 -42.48 21.26 9.32
C PRO A 244 -42.74 21.19 10.83
N CYS A 245 -41.68 20.94 11.57
CA CYS A 245 -41.64 21.28 12.99
C CYS A 245 -41.36 22.76 13.20
#